data_183f0f559722d2b923f387f178253bbd
#
_entry.id   183f0f559722d2b923f387f178253bbd
#
_cell.length_a   1.000
_cell.length_b   1.000
_cell.length_c   1.000
_cell.angle_alpha   90.00
_cell.angle_beta   90.00
_cell.angle_gamma   90.00
#
_symmetry.space_group_name_H-M   'P 1'
#
loop_
_entity.id
_entity.type
_entity.pdbx_description
1 polymer ?
#
loop_
_entity_poly.entity_id
_entity_poly.type
_entity_poly.pdbx_seq_one_letter_code
_entity_poly.pdbx_strand_id
1 'polypeptide(L)'
;MSENRKLRSLVEIMNDVLKAVRDYYDSEYVYYIEKEFDDIETIYEWCAENIPWQRDRIKMLSADQQPKWMKQEITDTTADSYSVFYRLTDDTTAVLAAVGVHRGGCDLALLRALVPYIPQAIILQKMQKQQEYLSYHDDLTGLLNRNSFVDYTGNVNTEELQSLGALSVDINGLKNFNKEFGRAYGDEVVTRVGEVLGEFFHSGSVYRMTGDEYLVLSENTTYEEFTKQVYAAHTKLDNISLGLVSMGYAWEKLDIQVEKLVGSAEDMMREEKKKYYKNLRKGHHEPIIKQDLLNDLEEGNFIVCLVPKIDVRTGKVSGAEAVVRYHHKDIGIVNPGRYLNLLEETRLSHYLDLYVFEEVCRTLHRWEVEDMPMIPVSVNFAGATLRHEGIVDKMLFLIEKYHVFCEYLEVEVSESGSDMNQEMLAETSSKIRKGNVRVILDHFGAKDSSFSILSLMEFDGLKLDKSLTSNIVANTRSQIVAKAVIDICRQLGAYVIASGVETQDQLNVLEELGCDFAQGALFNKPITIETFEVRYLKE
;
A
#
# COMPACT_ATOMS: atom_id res chain seq x y z
N MET A 1 -5.36 -46.41 -5.91
CA MET A 1 -6.14 -46.60 -4.67
C MET A 1 -5.65 -45.61 -3.63
N SER A 2 -6.21 -44.45 -3.60
CA SER A 2 -6.07 -43.51 -2.48
C SER A 2 -7.50 -43.16 -2.07
N GLU A 3 -7.95 -43.80 -0.97
CA GLU A 3 -9.21 -43.46 -0.32
C GLU A 3 -9.16 -41.99 0.06
N ASN A 4 -9.97 -41.18 -0.61
CA ASN A 4 -10.35 -39.83 -0.19
C ASN A 4 -11.04 -39.96 1.18
N ARG A 5 -10.27 -39.91 2.30
CA ARG A 5 -10.81 -39.58 3.60
C ARG A 5 -11.27 -38.13 3.53
N LYS A 6 -12.55 -37.92 3.18
CA LYS A 6 -13.21 -36.64 3.42
C LYS A 6 -12.98 -36.28 4.88
N LEU A 7 -12.20 -35.24 5.13
CA LEU A 7 -12.03 -34.68 6.47
C LEU A 7 -13.43 -34.32 6.99
N ARG A 8 -13.79 -34.86 8.15
CA ARG A 8 -15.04 -34.50 8.81
C ARG A 8 -15.06 -33.01 9.12
N SER A 9 -16.20 -32.37 8.92
CA SER A 9 -16.34 -30.96 9.26
C SER A 9 -16.21 -30.72 10.77
N LEU A 10 -15.80 -29.51 11.20
CA LEU A 10 -15.73 -29.16 12.63
C LEU A 10 -17.07 -29.41 13.33
N VAL A 11 -18.16 -29.08 12.62
CA VAL A 11 -19.51 -29.28 13.13
C VAL A 11 -19.79 -30.77 13.41
N GLU A 12 -19.34 -31.68 12.52
CA GLU A 12 -19.49 -33.12 12.73
C GLU A 12 -18.66 -33.62 13.92
N ILE A 13 -17.43 -33.16 14.04
CA ILE A 13 -16.55 -33.52 15.18
C ILE A 13 -17.14 -32.98 16.49
N MET A 14 -17.57 -31.72 16.51
CA MET A 14 -18.20 -31.10 17.68
C MET A 14 -19.48 -31.80 18.05
N ASN A 15 -20.32 -32.17 17.10
CA ASN A 15 -21.55 -32.92 17.36
C ASN A 15 -21.26 -34.29 17.99
N ASP A 16 -20.25 -35.01 17.51
CA ASP A 16 -19.85 -36.30 18.08
C ASP A 16 -19.36 -36.15 19.54
N VAL A 17 -18.54 -35.11 19.80
CA VAL A 17 -18.02 -34.83 21.16
C VAL A 17 -19.16 -34.43 22.11
N LEU A 18 -20.01 -33.48 21.71
CA LEU A 18 -21.11 -33.00 22.51
C LEU A 18 -22.14 -34.10 22.75
N LYS A 19 -22.39 -34.96 21.75
CA LYS A 19 -23.24 -36.14 21.88
C LYS A 19 -22.66 -37.15 22.88
N ALA A 20 -21.38 -37.43 22.86
CA ALA A 20 -20.73 -38.31 23.83
C ALA A 20 -20.85 -37.77 25.26
N VAL A 21 -20.71 -36.47 25.47
CA VAL A 21 -20.94 -35.80 26.75
C VAL A 21 -22.40 -35.96 27.18
N ARG A 22 -23.33 -35.71 26.28
CA ARG A 22 -24.76 -35.88 26.52
C ARG A 22 -25.09 -37.30 26.99
N ASP A 23 -24.60 -38.30 26.26
CA ASP A 23 -24.89 -39.72 26.56
C ASP A 23 -24.28 -40.14 27.91
N TYR A 24 -23.14 -39.57 28.30
CA TYR A 24 -22.54 -39.83 29.62
C TYR A 24 -23.37 -39.24 30.76
N TYR A 25 -23.82 -37.96 30.61
CA TYR A 25 -24.59 -37.26 31.65
C TYR A 25 -26.09 -37.54 31.59
N ASP A 26 -26.59 -38.14 30.51
CA ASP A 26 -28.02 -38.27 30.22
C ASP A 26 -28.71 -36.89 30.31
N SER A 27 -28.16 -35.90 29.57
CA SER A 27 -28.57 -34.50 29.65
C SER A 27 -29.48 -34.07 28.53
N GLU A 28 -30.26 -33.01 28.73
CA GLU A 28 -31.13 -32.42 27.71
C GLU A 28 -30.28 -31.63 26.69
N TYR A 29 -29.32 -30.86 27.17
CA TYR A 29 -28.43 -30.03 26.37
C TYR A 29 -26.97 -30.22 26.77
N VAL A 30 -26.10 -30.04 25.80
CA VAL A 30 -24.66 -29.86 26.01
C VAL A 30 -24.21 -28.64 25.21
N TYR A 31 -23.51 -27.76 25.89
CA TYR A 31 -22.98 -26.54 25.32
C TYR A 31 -21.46 -26.48 25.41
N TYR A 32 -20.82 -26.05 24.33
CA TYR A 32 -19.47 -25.50 24.37
C TYR A 32 -19.54 -24.05 23.94
N ILE A 33 -19.05 -23.15 24.78
CA ILE A 33 -19.17 -21.71 24.61
C ILE A 33 -17.79 -21.08 24.83
N GLU A 34 -17.35 -20.21 23.94
CA GLU A 34 -16.22 -19.32 24.15
C GLU A 34 -16.74 -17.92 24.41
N LYS A 35 -16.21 -17.27 25.45
CA LYS A 35 -16.59 -15.93 25.89
C LYS A 35 -15.34 -15.05 25.95
N GLU A 36 -15.45 -13.85 25.42
CA GLU A 36 -14.50 -12.77 25.66
C GLU A 36 -15.14 -11.83 26.69
N PHE A 37 -14.55 -11.77 27.91
CA PHE A 37 -15.20 -11.19 29.08
C PHE A 37 -16.56 -11.86 29.33
N ASP A 38 -17.68 -11.11 29.12
CA ASP A 38 -19.05 -11.59 29.28
C ASP A 38 -19.78 -11.83 27.95
N ASP A 39 -19.17 -11.46 26.81
CA ASP A 39 -19.75 -11.61 25.48
C ASP A 39 -19.49 -13.01 24.90
N ILE A 40 -20.51 -13.56 24.27
CA ILE A 40 -20.46 -14.92 23.70
C ILE A 40 -19.95 -14.80 22.24
N GLU A 41 -18.72 -15.25 21.99
CA GLU A 41 -18.10 -15.29 20.69
C GLU A 41 -18.49 -16.53 19.88
N THR A 42 -18.35 -17.68 20.48
CA THR A 42 -18.59 -18.98 19.84
C THR A 42 -19.52 -19.83 20.68
N ILE A 43 -20.49 -20.48 20.05
CA ILE A 43 -21.38 -21.46 20.73
C ILE A 43 -21.63 -22.68 19.83
N TYR A 44 -21.38 -23.84 20.39
CA TYR A 44 -21.80 -25.13 19.85
C TYR A 44 -22.80 -25.75 20.84
N GLU A 45 -23.89 -26.28 20.30
CA GLU A 45 -24.98 -26.89 21.07
C GLU A 45 -25.27 -28.27 20.52
N TRP A 46 -25.56 -29.18 21.39
CA TRP A 46 -26.22 -30.44 21.09
C TRP A 46 -27.43 -30.61 22.01
N CYS A 47 -28.58 -31.03 21.48
CA CYS A 47 -29.79 -31.26 22.27
C CYS A 47 -30.36 -32.64 22.00
N ALA A 48 -31.11 -33.17 22.98
CA ALA A 48 -31.80 -34.45 22.87
C ALA A 48 -32.93 -34.42 21.83
N GLU A 49 -33.34 -35.57 21.33
CA GLU A 49 -34.46 -35.67 20.38
C GLU A 49 -35.73 -35.04 20.98
N ASN A 50 -36.45 -34.28 20.15
CA ASN A 50 -37.65 -33.50 20.49
C ASN A 50 -37.47 -32.32 21.44
N ILE A 51 -36.24 -31.89 21.71
CA ILE A 51 -35.95 -30.66 22.46
C ILE A 51 -35.53 -29.54 21.46
N PRO A 52 -36.11 -28.34 21.56
CA PRO A 52 -35.76 -27.26 20.61
C PRO A 52 -34.38 -26.70 20.89
N TRP A 53 -33.65 -26.37 19.84
CA TRP A 53 -32.35 -25.68 19.89
C TRP A 53 -32.49 -24.31 20.55
N GLN A 54 -31.57 -23.98 21.47
CA GLN A 54 -31.55 -22.74 22.24
C GLN A 54 -30.38 -21.82 21.89
N ARG A 55 -29.47 -22.25 20.99
CA ARG A 55 -28.24 -21.56 20.66
C ARG A 55 -28.42 -20.09 20.38
N ASP A 56 -29.35 -19.73 19.49
CA ASP A 56 -29.54 -18.34 19.08
C ASP A 56 -30.11 -17.48 20.23
N ARG A 57 -30.93 -18.06 21.09
CA ARG A 57 -31.44 -17.41 22.31
C ARG A 57 -30.32 -17.18 23.31
N ILE A 58 -29.48 -18.19 23.56
CA ILE A 58 -28.36 -18.10 24.49
C ILE A 58 -27.35 -17.06 24.04
N LYS A 59 -27.06 -16.99 22.71
CA LYS A 59 -26.14 -16.03 22.14
C LYS A 59 -26.56 -14.57 22.35
N MET A 60 -27.84 -14.30 22.52
CA MET A 60 -28.39 -12.96 22.72
C MET A 60 -28.53 -12.55 24.19
N LEU A 61 -28.13 -13.43 25.16
CA LEU A 61 -28.23 -13.11 26.57
C LEU A 61 -27.18 -12.10 27.00
N SER A 62 -27.62 -11.01 27.62
CA SER A 62 -26.72 -10.08 28.32
C SER A 62 -26.07 -10.74 29.55
N ALA A 63 -24.96 -10.19 30.02
CA ALA A 63 -24.20 -10.77 31.15
C ALA A 63 -25.03 -11.07 32.41
N ASP A 64 -25.99 -10.23 32.74
CA ASP A 64 -26.90 -10.38 33.87
C ASP A 64 -27.94 -11.50 33.67
N GLN A 65 -28.33 -11.75 32.42
CA GLN A 65 -29.31 -12.77 32.02
C GLN A 65 -28.72 -14.18 31.85
N GLN A 66 -27.39 -14.29 31.80
CA GLN A 66 -26.71 -15.57 31.63
C GLN A 66 -26.96 -16.48 32.84
N PRO A 67 -27.26 -17.79 32.62
CA PRO A 67 -27.48 -18.75 33.71
C PRO A 67 -26.19 -19.00 34.51
N LYS A 68 -26.34 -19.50 35.74
CA LYS A 68 -25.21 -19.74 36.66
C LYS A 68 -24.12 -20.64 36.07
N TRP A 69 -24.49 -21.68 35.32
CA TRP A 69 -23.52 -22.58 34.69
C TRP A 69 -22.65 -21.91 33.60
N MET A 70 -23.03 -20.74 33.13
CA MET A 70 -22.23 -19.93 32.24
C MET A 70 -21.32 -18.93 32.98
N LYS A 71 -21.51 -18.74 34.28
CA LYS A 71 -20.80 -17.73 35.09
C LYS A 71 -19.78 -18.33 36.04
N GLN A 72 -19.97 -19.57 36.44
CA GLN A 72 -19.10 -20.26 37.41
C GLN A 72 -19.11 -21.78 37.20
N GLU A 73 -18.02 -22.44 37.61
CA GLU A 73 -17.95 -23.90 37.62
C GLU A 73 -19.00 -24.47 38.60
N ILE A 74 -19.85 -25.38 38.11
CA ILE A 74 -20.90 -26.01 38.88
C ILE A 74 -20.58 -27.50 39.03
N THR A 75 -20.42 -27.91 40.30
CA THR A 75 -20.11 -29.28 40.69
C THR A 75 -21.26 -29.95 41.46
N ASP A 76 -22.38 -29.26 41.69
CA ASP A 76 -23.40 -29.69 42.65
C ASP A 76 -24.31 -30.76 42.05
N THR A 77 -24.41 -31.88 42.76
CA THR A 77 -25.23 -33.05 42.41
C THR A 77 -26.73 -32.81 42.60
N THR A 78 -27.14 -31.68 43.15
CA THR A 78 -28.55 -31.26 43.30
C THR A 78 -28.99 -30.30 42.20
N ALA A 79 -28.07 -29.84 41.35
CA ALA A 79 -28.36 -28.96 40.25
C ALA A 79 -28.55 -29.76 38.94
N ASP A 80 -29.49 -29.33 38.11
CA ASP A 80 -29.74 -29.91 36.77
C ASP A 80 -28.62 -29.67 35.76
N SER A 81 -27.43 -29.28 36.22
CA SER A 81 -26.35 -28.90 35.31
C SER A 81 -24.94 -29.05 35.90
N TYR A 82 -24.02 -29.47 35.04
CA TYR A 82 -22.59 -29.57 35.33
C TYR A 82 -21.84 -28.69 34.31
N SER A 83 -20.93 -27.85 34.79
CA SER A 83 -20.12 -27.00 33.91
C SER A 83 -18.66 -26.89 34.37
N VAL A 84 -17.76 -26.78 33.44
CA VAL A 84 -16.32 -26.57 33.65
C VAL A 84 -15.86 -25.41 32.83
N PHE A 85 -15.03 -24.56 33.44
CA PHE A 85 -14.39 -23.42 32.80
C PHE A 85 -12.94 -23.74 32.49
N TYR A 86 -12.50 -23.27 31.30
CA TYR A 86 -11.12 -23.36 30.87
C TYR A 86 -10.67 -22.02 30.32
N ARG A 87 -9.59 -21.46 30.86
CA ARG A 87 -9.05 -20.19 30.46
C ARG A 87 -8.24 -20.36 29.19
N LEU A 88 -8.59 -19.67 28.10
CA LEU A 88 -7.90 -19.68 26.81
C LEU A 88 -6.84 -18.60 26.73
N THR A 89 -7.20 -17.37 27.09
CA THR A 89 -6.32 -16.20 27.19
C THR A 89 -6.63 -15.42 28.47
N ASP A 90 -6.02 -14.26 28.67
CA ASP A 90 -6.35 -13.41 29.82
C ASP A 90 -7.80 -12.91 29.78
N ASP A 91 -8.36 -12.74 28.59
CA ASP A 91 -9.68 -12.17 28.36
C ASP A 91 -10.72 -13.20 27.87
N THR A 92 -10.28 -14.38 27.40
CA THR A 92 -11.16 -15.40 26.82
C THR A 92 -11.25 -16.66 27.69
N THR A 93 -12.48 -17.12 27.91
CA THR A 93 -12.78 -18.33 28.68
C THR A 93 -13.68 -19.26 27.88
N ALA A 94 -13.37 -20.56 27.89
CA ALA A 94 -14.23 -21.60 27.36
C ALA A 94 -15.07 -22.24 28.48
N VAL A 95 -16.33 -22.54 28.19
CA VAL A 95 -17.25 -23.25 29.08
C VAL A 95 -17.75 -24.50 28.38
N LEU A 96 -17.61 -25.66 29.01
CA LEU A 96 -18.27 -26.91 28.60
C LEU A 96 -19.27 -27.28 29.64
N ALA A 97 -20.54 -27.39 29.27
CA ALA A 97 -21.65 -27.62 30.21
C ALA A 97 -22.61 -28.70 29.70
N ALA A 98 -23.06 -29.57 30.61
CA ALA A 98 -24.20 -30.45 30.44
C ALA A 98 -25.36 -29.90 31.30
N VAL A 99 -26.53 -29.69 30.69
CA VAL A 99 -27.69 -29.02 31.29
C VAL A 99 -28.91 -29.90 31.15
N GLY A 100 -29.76 -29.95 32.18
CA GLY A 100 -30.88 -30.89 32.25
C GLY A 100 -30.39 -32.33 32.45
N VAL A 101 -29.53 -32.56 33.46
CA VAL A 101 -28.89 -33.86 33.72
C VAL A 101 -29.84 -34.75 34.53
N HIS A 102 -30.10 -35.95 34.02
CA HIS A 102 -30.99 -36.94 34.64
C HIS A 102 -30.22 -38.07 35.33
N ARG A 103 -28.94 -38.27 35.02
CA ARG A 103 -28.12 -39.31 35.65
C ARG A 103 -27.56 -38.83 37.00
N GLY A 104 -27.92 -39.54 38.08
CA GLY A 104 -27.35 -39.30 39.40
C GLY A 104 -25.93 -39.82 39.57
N GLY A 105 -25.13 -39.16 40.42
CA GLY A 105 -23.77 -39.59 40.77
C GLY A 105 -22.71 -39.29 39.71
N CYS A 106 -22.97 -38.40 38.76
CA CYS A 106 -21.98 -37.88 37.83
C CYS A 106 -20.97 -36.95 38.53
N ASP A 107 -19.78 -36.85 37.97
CA ASP A 107 -18.73 -35.92 38.38
C ASP A 107 -18.27 -35.03 37.18
N LEU A 108 -17.34 -34.14 37.42
CA LEU A 108 -16.78 -33.25 36.37
C LEU A 108 -15.61 -33.87 35.58
N ALA A 109 -15.24 -35.13 35.84
CA ALA A 109 -14.02 -35.71 35.29
C ALA A 109 -14.01 -35.68 33.75
N LEU A 110 -15.14 -36.04 33.13
CA LEU A 110 -15.26 -36.03 31.67
C LEU A 110 -15.19 -34.61 31.10
N LEU A 111 -15.92 -33.66 31.69
CA LEU A 111 -15.90 -32.26 31.20
C LEU A 111 -14.51 -31.63 31.35
N ARG A 112 -13.85 -31.86 32.52
CA ARG A 112 -12.47 -31.38 32.74
C ARG A 112 -11.47 -32.03 31.81
N ALA A 113 -11.67 -33.28 31.43
CA ALA A 113 -10.82 -33.97 30.48
C ALA A 113 -10.97 -33.43 29.05
N LEU A 114 -12.21 -33.04 28.67
CA LEU A 114 -12.50 -32.65 27.28
C LEU A 114 -12.29 -31.15 26.98
N VAL A 115 -12.65 -30.27 27.94
CA VAL A 115 -12.66 -28.82 27.72
C VAL A 115 -11.32 -28.24 27.22
N PRO A 116 -10.11 -28.71 27.61
CA PRO A 116 -8.87 -28.20 27.11
C PRO A 116 -8.57 -28.56 25.63
N TYR A 117 -9.15 -29.68 25.14
CA TYR A 117 -8.88 -30.19 23.82
C TYR A 117 -9.79 -29.59 22.72
N ILE A 118 -11.00 -29.18 23.09
CA ILE A 118 -11.97 -28.61 22.15
C ILE A 118 -11.43 -27.34 21.48
N PRO A 119 -10.88 -26.33 22.18
CA PRO A 119 -10.31 -25.15 21.57
C PRO A 119 -9.16 -25.48 20.61
N GLN A 120 -8.30 -26.42 21.01
CA GLN A 120 -7.20 -26.86 20.16
C GLN A 120 -7.68 -27.50 18.86
N ALA A 121 -8.74 -28.32 18.92
CA ALA A 121 -9.34 -28.92 17.72
C ALA A 121 -9.97 -27.86 16.81
N ILE A 122 -10.61 -26.83 17.38
CA ILE A 122 -11.19 -25.70 16.65
C ILE A 122 -10.08 -24.89 15.94
N ILE A 123 -9.00 -24.56 16.66
CA ILE A 123 -7.86 -23.82 16.12
C ILE A 123 -7.20 -24.62 14.99
N LEU A 124 -6.93 -25.89 15.22
CA LEU A 124 -6.29 -26.76 14.22
C LEU A 124 -7.10 -26.84 12.93
N GLN A 125 -8.42 -26.94 13.04
CA GLN A 125 -9.27 -26.99 11.86
C GLN A 125 -9.41 -25.63 11.17
N LYS A 126 -9.47 -24.53 11.93
CA LYS A 126 -9.40 -23.18 11.34
C LYS A 126 -8.10 -23.02 10.55
N MET A 127 -6.97 -23.45 11.11
CA MET A 127 -5.66 -23.42 10.43
C MET A 127 -5.64 -24.32 9.19
N GLN A 128 -6.23 -25.53 9.26
CA GLN A 128 -6.32 -26.41 8.09
C GLN A 128 -7.18 -25.79 6.99
N LYS A 129 -8.34 -25.23 7.31
CA LYS A 129 -9.18 -24.54 6.31
C LYS A 129 -8.47 -23.33 5.71
N GLN A 130 -7.74 -22.56 6.54
CA GLN A 130 -6.94 -21.45 6.05
C GLN A 130 -5.81 -21.92 5.13
N GLN A 131 -5.12 -23.00 5.48
CA GLN A 131 -4.09 -23.60 4.65
C GLN A 131 -4.66 -24.15 3.35
N GLU A 132 -5.82 -24.80 3.38
CA GLU A 132 -6.53 -25.28 2.19
C GLU A 132 -6.94 -24.11 1.29
N TYR A 133 -7.50 -23.03 1.87
CA TYR A 133 -7.82 -21.80 1.14
C TYR A 133 -6.60 -21.21 0.48
N LEU A 134 -5.51 -20.99 1.22
CA LEU A 134 -4.24 -20.44 0.71
C LEU A 134 -3.53 -21.35 -0.31
N SER A 135 -3.86 -22.64 -0.32
CA SER A 135 -3.34 -23.56 -1.35
C SER A 135 -3.89 -23.26 -2.74
N TYR A 136 -5.08 -22.66 -2.82
CA TYR A 136 -5.78 -22.37 -4.08
C TYR A 136 -6.05 -20.87 -4.32
N HIS A 137 -5.80 -20.02 -3.35
CA HIS A 137 -6.01 -18.57 -3.44
C HIS A 137 -4.72 -17.81 -3.14
N ASP A 138 -4.59 -16.63 -3.72
CA ASP A 138 -3.53 -15.67 -3.44
C ASP A 138 -3.89 -14.89 -2.17
N ASP A 139 -2.95 -14.79 -1.23
CA ASP A 139 -3.16 -14.17 0.09
C ASP A 139 -3.37 -12.66 0.05
N LEU A 140 -2.83 -11.99 -0.98
CA LEU A 140 -2.94 -10.54 -1.12
C LEU A 140 -4.25 -10.13 -1.80
N THR A 141 -4.64 -10.81 -2.87
CA THR A 141 -5.78 -10.42 -3.73
C THR A 141 -7.05 -11.21 -3.46
N GLY A 142 -6.94 -12.36 -2.78
CA GLY A 142 -8.05 -13.31 -2.59
C GLY A 142 -8.50 -14.03 -3.86
N LEU A 143 -7.89 -13.75 -5.00
CA LEU A 143 -8.16 -14.42 -6.28
C LEU A 143 -7.57 -15.83 -6.29
N LEU A 144 -7.90 -16.62 -7.32
CA LEU A 144 -7.28 -17.92 -7.51
C LEU A 144 -5.77 -17.78 -7.76
N ASN A 145 -4.98 -18.71 -7.27
CA ASN A 145 -3.54 -18.72 -7.47
C ASN A 145 -3.11 -19.66 -8.61
N ARG A 146 -1.83 -19.74 -8.85
CA ARG A 146 -1.23 -20.62 -9.88
C ARG A 146 -1.57 -22.10 -9.65
N ASN A 147 -1.70 -22.57 -8.42
CA ASN A 147 -2.05 -23.97 -8.15
C ASN A 147 -3.47 -24.27 -8.61
N SER A 148 -4.40 -23.33 -8.42
CA SER A 148 -5.76 -23.45 -8.96
C SER A 148 -5.79 -23.53 -10.47
N PHE A 149 -4.93 -22.79 -11.17
CA PHE A 149 -4.81 -22.90 -12.63
C PHE A 149 -4.27 -24.27 -13.06
N VAL A 150 -3.24 -24.79 -12.38
CA VAL A 150 -2.71 -26.14 -12.67
C VAL A 150 -3.76 -27.22 -12.40
N ASP A 151 -4.52 -27.09 -11.32
CA ASP A 151 -5.62 -28.01 -11.03
C ASP A 151 -6.74 -27.92 -12.07
N TYR A 152 -7.09 -26.72 -12.50
CA TYR A 152 -8.05 -26.49 -13.59
C TYR A 152 -7.61 -27.17 -14.88
N THR A 153 -6.37 -26.95 -15.33
CA THR A 153 -5.87 -27.55 -16.58
C THR A 153 -5.79 -29.08 -16.53
N GLY A 154 -5.55 -29.66 -15.34
CA GLY A 154 -5.52 -31.09 -15.11
C GLY A 154 -6.89 -31.77 -15.06
N ASN A 155 -7.95 -31.03 -14.75
CA ASN A 155 -9.28 -31.59 -14.52
C ASN A 155 -10.36 -31.13 -15.50
N VAL A 156 -10.12 -30.04 -16.27
CA VAL A 156 -11.10 -29.49 -17.20
C VAL A 156 -11.43 -30.50 -18.32
N ASN A 157 -12.72 -30.73 -18.51
CA ASN A 157 -13.19 -31.52 -19.67
C ASN A 157 -13.46 -30.58 -20.86
N THR A 158 -12.46 -30.42 -21.72
CA THR A 158 -12.54 -29.52 -22.87
C THR A 158 -13.58 -29.94 -23.92
N GLU A 159 -14.03 -31.20 -23.92
CA GLU A 159 -15.12 -31.66 -24.80
C GLU A 159 -16.50 -31.09 -24.39
N GLU A 160 -16.68 -30.72 -23.13
CA GLU A 160 -17.92 -30.10 -22.63
C GLU A 160 -17.94 -28.59 -22.82
N LEU A 161 -16.81 -27.95 -23.10
CA LEU A 161 -16.73 -26.51 -23.31
C LEU A 161 -17.26 -26.13 -24.70
N GLN A 162 -18.18 -25.18 -24.73
CA GLN A 162 -18.65 -24.60 -25.99
C GLN A 162 -17.66 -23.58 -26.57
N SER A 163 -16.92 -22.90 -25.70
CA SER A 163 -15.87 -21.94 -26.04
C SER A 163 -15.00 -21.66 -24.80
N LEU A 164 -13.80 -21.18 -25.04
CA LEU A 164 -12.92 -20.69 -23.98
C LEU A 164 -12.18 -19.42 -24.44
N GLY A 165 -12.25 -18.37 -23.63
CA GLY A 165 -11.45 -17.17 -23.76
C GLY A 165 -10.33 -17.16 -22.73
N ALA A 166 -9.12 -16.80 -23.13
CA ALA A 166 -7.98 -16.57 -22.24
C ALA A 166 -7.51 -15.12 -22.36
N LEU A 167 -7.33 -14.43 -21.23
CA LEU A 167 -6.76 -13.08 -21.15
C LEU A 167 -5.55 -13.13 -20.23
N SER A 168 -4.38 -12.78 -20.74
CA SER A 168 -3.14 -12.58 -19.97
C SER A 168 -2.92 -11.10 -19.70
N VAL A 169 -2.60 -10.75 -18.46
CA VAL A 169 -2.41 -9.37 -18.00
C VAL A 169 -1.12 -9.28 -17.20
N ASP A 170 -0.31 -8.26 -17.44
CA ASP A 170 0.93 -7.99 -16.73
C ASP A 170 0.98 -6.51 -16.30
N ILE A 171 1.32 -6.26 -15.02
CA ILE A 171 1.46 -4.90 -14.49
C ILE A 171 2.80 -4.32 -14.92
N ASN A 172 2.76 -3.26 -15.71
CA ASN A 172 3.95 -2.61 -16.22
C ASN A 172 4.73 -1.90 -15.10
N GLY A 173 5.99 -2.30 -14.89
CA GLY A 173 6.91 -1.60 -14.00
C GLY A 173 6.65 -1.77 -12.50
N LEU A 174 5.97 -2.83 -12.02
CA LEU A 174 5.71 -3.06 -10.59
C LEU A 174 6.98 -3.03 -9.71
N LYS A 175 8.13 -3.48 -10.23
CA LYS A 175 9.41 -3.40 -9.51
C LYS A 175 9.84 -1.96 -9.23
N ASN A 176 9.54 -1.03 -10.15
CA ASN A 176 9.84 0.38 -9.97
C ASN A 176 8.89 0.99 -8.93
N PHE A 177 7.60 0.64 -8.96
CA PHE A 177 6.65 1.04 -7.91
C PHE A 177 7.13 0.63 -6.53
N ASN A 178 7.53 -0.65 -6.36
CA ASN A 178 8.04 -1.16 -5.09
C ASN A 178 9.32 -0.46 -4.62
N LYS A 179 10.21 -0.11 -5.56
CA LYS A 179 11.48 0.57 -5.24
C LYS A 179 11.28 2.02 -4.84
N GLU A 180 10.35 2.73 -5.47
CA GLU A 180 10.12 4.17 -5.29
C GLU A 180 9.14 4.47 -4.15
N PHE A 181 8.08 3.66 -4.00
CA PHE A 181 6.97 3.94 -3.09
C PHE A 181 6.83 2.95 -1.95
N GLY A 182 7.71 1.96 -1.91
CA GLY A 182 7.66 0.88 -0.94
C GLY A 182 6.68 -0.24 -1.35
N ARG A 183 6.86 -1.39 -0.69
CA ARG A 183 6.13 -2.61 -1.02
C ARG A 183 4.62 -2.49 -0.82
N ALA A 184 4.19 -1.75 0.21
CA ALA A 184 2.77 -1.57 0.50
C ALA A 184 2.00 -0.90 -0.67
N TYR A 185 2.62 0.06 -1.36
CA TYR A 185 2.01 0.68 -2.53
C TYR A 185 1.92 -0.28 -3.71
N GLY A 186 2.96 -1.06 -3.97
CA GLY A 186 2.90 -2.10 -5.01
C GLY A 186 1.83 -3.15 -4.74
N ASP A 187 1.65 -3.53 -3.48
CA ASP A 187 0.60 -4.45 -3.04
C ASP A 187 -0.80 -3.86 -3.27
N GLU A 188 -0.99 -2.54 -3.06
CA GLU A 188 -2.24 -1.83 -3.37
C GLU A 188 -2.54 -1.81 -4.87
N VAL A 189 -1.54 -1.53 -5.72
CA VAL A 189 -1.68 -1.59 -7.19
C VAL A 189 -2.07 -2.99 -7.66
N VAL A 190 -1.41 -4.01 -7.13
CA VAL A 190 -1.72 -5.42 -7.43
C VAL A 190 -3.16 -5.73 -7.05
N THR A 191 -3.57 -5.41 -5.82
CA THR A 191 -4.94 -5.64 -5.35
C THR A 191 -5.97 -4.95 -6.25
N ARG A 192 -5.71 -3.69 -6.62
CA ARG A 192 -6.63 -2.91 -7.46
C ARG A 192 -6.79 -3.48 -8.87
N VAL A 193 -5.70 -3.95 -9.50
CA VAL A 193 -5.78 -4.65 -10.79
C VAL A 193 -6.63 -5.91 -10.67
N GLY A 194 -6.41 -6.70 -9.62
CA GLY A 194 -7.20 -7.91 -9.34
C GLY A 194 -8.70 -7.61 -9.13
N GLU A 195 -9.04 -6.56 -8.39
CA GLU A 195 -10.43 -6.11 -8.19
C GLU A 195 -11.10 -5.75 -9.51
N VAL A 196 -10.43 -4.94 -10.36
CA VAL A 196 -10.99 -4.56 -11.67
C VAL A 196 -11.22 -5.78 -12.55
N LEU A 197 -10.28 -6.72 -12.59
CA LEU A 197 -10.48 -7.98 -13.35
C LEU A 197 -11.68 -8.77 -12.79
N GLY A 198 -11.84 -8.85 -11.46
CA GLY A 198 -12.96 -9.50 -10.79
C GLY A 198 -14.33 -8.85 -11.03
N GLU A 199 -14.38 -7.55 -11.35
CA GLU A 199 -15.63 -6.84 -11.71
C GLU A 199 -16.13 -7.21 -13.11
N PHE A 200 -15.23 -7.41 -14.06
CA PHE A 200 -15.59 -7.71 -15.45
C PHE A 200 -15.65 -9.20 -15.74
N PHE A 201 -14.88 -9.99 -14.99
CA PHE A 201 -14.84 -11.44 -15.10
C PHE A 201 -15.26 -12.08 -13.77
N HIS A 202 -15.90 -13.22 -13.81
CA HIS A 202 -16.26 -13.92 -12.58
C HIS A 202 -15.01 -14.22 -11.75
N SER A 203 -15.04 -13.94 -10.44
CA SER A 203 -13.87 -14.12 -9.54
C SER A 203 -13.29 -15.54 -9.54
N GLY A 204 -14.12 -16.56 -9.79
CA GLY A 204 -13.72 -17.95 -9.97
C GLY A 204 -13.03 -18.27 -11.32
N SER A 205 -12.77 -17.26 -12.16
CA SER A 205 -12.06 -17.40 -13.44
C SER A 205 -10.83 -16.50 -13.56
N VAL A 206 -10.47 -15.78 -12.49
CA VAL A 206 -9.32 -14.87 -12.43
C VAL A 206 -8.23 -15.49 -11.54
N TYR A 207 -7.05 -15.68 -12.12
CA TYR A 207 -5.89 -16.28 -11.47
C TYR A 207 -4.77 -15.25 -11.36
N ARG A 208 -4.15 -15.12 -10.18
CA ARG A 208 -2.86 -14.44 -10.04
C ARG A 208 -1.74 -15.46 -10.21
N MET A 209 -1.00 -15.37 -11.30
CA MET A 209 0.00 -16.36 -11.69
C MET A 209 1.34 -16.14 -11.02
N THR A 210 1.79 -14.88 -10.99
CA THR A 210 3.01 -14.41 -10.29
C THR A 210 2.75 -13.03 -9.71
N GLY A 211 3.78 -12.36 -9.18
CA GLY A 211 3.68 -11.06 -8.51
C GLY A 211 2.91 -9.99 -9.29
N ASP A 212 3.14 -9.90 -10.60
CA ASP A 212 2.61 -8.87 -11.52
C ASP A 212 1.75 -9.44 -12.65
N GLU A 213 1.59 -10.77 -12.73
CA GLU A 213 0.90 -11.43 -13.84
C GLU A 213 -0.44 -12.04 -13.40
N TYR A 214 -1.49 -11.77 -14.20
CA TYR A 214 -2.82 -12.36 -14.05
C TYR A 214 -3.20 -13.13 -15.30
N LEU A 215 -4.02 -14.14 -15.11
CA LEU A 215 -4.67 -14.91 -16.15
C LEU A 215 -6.17 -14.95 -15.88
N VAL A 216 -6.97 -14.75 -16.91
CA VAL A 216 -8.42 -14.95 -16.86
C VAL A 216 -8.79 -16.05 -17.84
N LEU A 217 -9.63 -16.98 -17.40
CA LEU A 217 -10.24 -18.01 -18.25
C LEU A 217 -11.76 -17.80 -18.24
N SER A 218 -12.36 -17.57 -19.40
CA SER A 218 -13.80 -17.31 -19.55
C SER A 218 -14.42 -18.43 -20.36
N GLU A 219 -15.14 -19.32 -19.66
CA GLU A 219 -15.81 -20.46 -20.27
C GLU A 219 -17.16 -20.08 -20.88
N ASN A 220 -17.51 -20.72 -21.99
CA ASN A 220 -18.83 -20.69 -22.62
C ASN A 220 -19.35 -19.26 -22.93
N THR A 221 -18.42 -18.32 -23.14
CA THR A 221 -18.71 -16.94 -23.56
C THR A 221 -18.55 -16.78 -25.07
N THR A 222 -19.37 -15.93 -25.68
CA THR A 222 -19.20 -15.60 -27.10
C THR A 222 -17.95 -14.74 -27.30
N TYR A 223 -17.36 -14.76 -28.48
CA TYR A 223 -16.20 -13.91 -28.82
C TYR A 223 -16.51 -12.42 -28.58
N GLU A 224 -17.71 -11.98 -28.93
CA GLU A 224 -18.13 -10.59 -28.79
C GLU A 224 -18.28 -10.16 -27.32
N GLU A 225 -18.87 -11.01 -26.48
CA GLU A 225 -18.99 -10.74 -25.03
C GLU A 225 -17.63 -10.73 -24.36
N PHE A 226 -16.78 -11.74 -24.64
CA PHE A 226 -15.44 -11.83 -24.07
C PHE A 226 -14.59 -10.62 -24.45
N THR A 227 -14.54 -10.25 -25.73
CA THR A 227 -13.77 -9.08 -26.18
C THR A 227 -14.29 -7.78 -25.61
N LYS A 228 -15.61 -7.63 -25.46
CA LYS A 228 -16.23 -6.46 -24.81
C LYS A 228 -15.78 -6.34 -23.34
N GLN A 229 -15.74 -7.45 -22.60
CA GLN A 229 -15.25 -7.48 -21.22
C GLN A 229 -13.75 -7.13 -21.16
N VAL A 230 -12.93 -7.67 -22.06
CA VAL A 230 -11.50 -7.36 -22.17
C VAL A 230 -11.28 -5.86 -22.39
N TYR A 231 -11.97 -5.25 -23.37
CA TYR A 231 -11.84 -3.83 -23.67
C TYR A 231 -12.34 -2.94 -22.52
N ALA A 232 -13.41 -3.33 -21.84
CA ALA A 232 -13.95 -2.59 -20.72
C ALA A 232 -12.98 -2.62 -19.51
N ALA A 233 -12.40 -3.79 -19.20
CA ALA A 233 -11.40 -3.93 -18.17
C ALA A 233 -10.13 -3.13 -18.50
N HIS A 234 -9.65 -3.19 -19.74
CA HIS A 234 -8.49 -2.42 -20.21
C HIS A 234 -8.72 -0.92 -20.05
N THR A 235 -9.86 -0.43 -20.54
CA THR A 235 -10.22 0.99 -20.44
C THR A 235 -10.30 1.44 -18.98
N LYS A 236 -10.87 0.63 -18.08
CA LYS A 236 -10.93 0.96 -16.66
C LYS A 236 -9.55 1.00 -16.01
N LEU A 237 -8.66 0.08 -16.37
CA LEU A 237 -7.27 0.07 -15.87
C LEU A 237 -6.45 1.22 -16.43
N ASP A 238 -6.63 1.59 -17.70
CA ASP A 238 -6.00 2.78 -18.30
C ASP A 238 -6.49 4.08 -17.67
N ASN A 239 -7.76 4.15 -17.25
CA ASN A 239 -8.29 5.29 -16.50
C ASN A 239 -7.68 5.40 -15.09
N ILE A 240 -7.21 4.30 -14.49
CA ILE A 240 -6.47 4.31 -13.21
C ILE A 240 -5.06 4.86 -13.44
N SER A 241 -4.36 4.38 -14.46
CA SER A 241 -3.07 4.88 -14.90
C SER A 241 -2.81 4.44 -16.33
N LEU A 242 -2.60 5.37 -17.24
CA LEU A 242 -2.35 5.08 -18.65
C LEU A 242 -1.19 4.07 -18.82
N GLY A 243 -1.47 2.97 -19.51
CA GLY A 243 -0.52 1.88 -19.69
C GLY A 243 -0.11 1.18 -18.39
N LEU A 244 -0.99 1.14 -17.38
CA LEU A 244 -0.76 0.42 -16.12
C LEU A 244 -0.48 -1.06 -16.36
N VAL A 245 -1.16 -1.64 -17.31
CA VAL A 245 -1.07 -3.05 -17.67
C VAL A 245 -0.79 -3.23 -19.16
N SER A 246 -0.19 -4.37 -19.49
CA SER A 246 -0.17 -4.92 -20.85
C SER A 246 -1.07 -6.14 -20.89
N MET A 247 -1.93 -6.23 -21.89
CA MET A 247 -2.93 -7.28 -22.03
C MET A 247 -2.80 -8.01 -23.37
N GLY A 248 -3.06 -9.31 -23.34
CA GLY A 248 -3.18 -10.11 -24.56
C GLY A 248 -4.26 -11.17 -24.38
N TYR A 249 -5.06 -11.40 -25.40
CA TYR A 249 -6.16 -12.35 -25.31
C TYR A 249 -6.25 -13.28 -26.51
N ALA A 250 -6.82 -14.45 -26.28
CA ALA A 250 -7.13 -15.43 -27.31
C ALA A 250 -8.49 -16.07 -27.00
N TRP A 251 -9.19 -16.57 -28.02
CA TRP A 251 -10.49 -17.22 -27.87
C TRP A 251 -10.65 -18.34 -28.88
N GLU A 252 -11.14 -19.50 -28.43
CA GLU A 252 -11.38 -20.67 -29.25
C GLU A 252 -12.76 -21.28 -28.98
N LYS A 253 -13.35 -21.88 -30.02
CA LYS A 253 -14.68 -22.54 -29.97
C LYS A 253 -14.64 -24.04 -30.19
N LEU A 254 -13.64 -24.56 -30.89
CA LEU A 254 -13.50 -25.96 -31.27
C LEU A 254 -12.07 -26.40 -30.97
N ASP A 255 -11.90 -27.71 -30.65
CA ASP A 255 -10.59 -28.31 -30.38
C ASP A 255 -9.76 -27.53 -29.34
N ILE A 256 -10.40 -27.14 -28.25
CA ILE A 256 -9.83 -26.27 -27.22
C ILE A 256 -8.62 -26.94 -26.55
N GLN A 257 -7.43 -26.33 -26.70
CA GLN A 257 -6.21 -26.71 -26.01
C GLN A 257 -5.82 -25.57 -25.05
N VAL A 258 -6.12 -25.73 -23.76
CA VAL A 258 -6.00 -24.66 -22.77
C VAL A 258 -4.61 -24.06 -22.75
N GLU A 259 -3.55 -24.89 -22.70
CA GLU A 259 -2.17 -24.40 -22.62
C GLU A 259 -1.76 -23.62 -23.88
N LYS A 260 -2.21 -24.03 -25.05
CA LYS A 260 -1.94 -23.35 -26.31
C LYS A 260 -2.68 -22.03 -26.40
N LEU A 261 -3.94 -22.01 -25.95
CA LEU A 261 -4.76 -20.80 -25.92
C LEU A 261 -4.16 -19.77 -24.98
N VAL A 262 -3.76 -20.18 -23.78
CA VAL A 262 -3.05 -19.32 -22.80
C VAL A 262 -1.74 -18.82 -23.38
N GLY A 263 -0.93 -19.68 -24.00
CA GLY A 263 0.31 -19.27 -24.65
C GLY A 263 0.10 -18.21 -25.74
N SER A 264 -0.98 -18.32 -26.53
CA SER A 264 -1.33 -17.30 -27.54
C SER A 264 -1.70 -15.95 -26.90
N ALA A 265 -2.44 -15.96 -25.78
CA ALA A 265 -2.74 -14.76 -25.01
C ALA A 265 -1.48 -14.12 -24.41
N GLU A 266 -0.58 -14.94 -23.84
CA GLU A 266 0.71 -14.47 -23.31
C GLU A 266 1.60 -13.84 -24.38
N ASP A 267 1.70 -14.47 -25.57
CA ASP A 267 2.50 -13.93 -26.66
C ASP A 267 1.97 -12.57 -27.13
N MET A 268 0.65 -12.41 -27.21
CA MET A 268 0.02 -11.14 -27.54
C MET A 268 0.28 -10.09 -26.46
N MET A 269 0.19 -10.43 -25.18
CA MET A 269 0.51 -9.54 -24.06
C MET A 269 1.99 -9.10 -24.11
N ARG A 270 2.92 -10.04 -24.37
CA ARG A 270 4.35 -9.73 -24.52
C ARG A 270 4.62 -8.79 -25.67
N GLU A 271 3.91 -8.93 -26.81
CA GLU A 271 4.02 -8.01 -27.93
C GLU A 271 3.47 -6.61 -27.58
N GLU A 272 2.37 -6.52 -26.85
CA GLU A 272 1.86 -5.24 -26.35
C GLU A 272 2.85 -4.60 -25.36
N LYS A 273 3.40 -5.36 -24.43
CA LYS A 273 4.42 -4.91 -23.48
C LYS A 273 5.68 -4.40 -24.19
N LYS A 274 6.14 -5.08 -25.26
CA LYS A 274 7.27 -4.60 -26.08
C LYS A 274 6.92 -3.29 -26.80
N LYS A 275 5.70 -3.17 -27.33
CA LYS A 275 5.23 -1.92 -27.99
C LYS A 275 5.16 -0.78 -26.98
N TYR A 276 4.64 -1.02 -25.78
CA TYR A 276 4.59 -0.07 -24.68
C TYR A 276 5.99 0.49 -24.37
N TYR A 277 6.97 -0.37 -24.06
CA TYR A 277 8.34 0.08 -23.78
C TYR A 277 9.07 0.69 -24.98
N LYS A 278 8.77 0.26 -26.20
CA LYS A 278 9.32 0.85 -27.43
C LYS A 278 8.76 2.25 -27.71
N ASN A 279 7.48 2.45 -27.41
CA ASN A 279 6.80 3.72 -27.60
C ASN A 279 7.22 4.74 -26.53
N LEU A 280 7.43 4.30 -25.28
CA LEU A 280 8.08 5.12 -24.24
C LEU A 280 9.43 5.67 -24.71
N ARG A 281 10.25 4.83 -25.38
CA ARG A 281 11.57 5.23 -25.92
C ARG A 281 11.50 6.14 -27.15
N LYS A 282 10.37 6.21 -27.87
CA LYS A 282 10.22 6.93 -29.14
C LYS A 282 9.49 8.26 -29.07
N GLY A 283 8.96 8.66 -27.91
CA GLY A 283 8.28 9.96 -27.75
C GLY A 283 6.97 10.14 -28.54
N HIS A 284 6.33 9.05 -28.99
CA HIS A 284 5.10 9.12 -29.81
C HIS A 284 3.81 9.43 -29.00
N HIS A 285 3.90 9.55 -27.66
CA HIS A 285 2.77 9.87 -26.79
C HIS A 285 2.74 11.32 -26.31
N GLU A 286 3.72 12.13 -26.70
CA GLU A 286 3.86 13.52 -26.24
C GLU A 286 2.57 14.36 -26.34
N PRO A 287 1.81 14.37 -27.46
CA PRO A 287 0.60 15.20 -27.57
C PRO A 287 -0.56 14.72 -26.66
N ILE A 288 -0.74 13.42 -26.51
CA ILE A 288 -1.81 12.82 -25.68
C ILE A 288 -1.48 13.05 -24.20
N ILE A 289 -0.25 12.71 -23.80
CA ILE A 289 0.23 12.91 -22.42
C ILE A 289 0.17 14.38 -22.01
N LYS A 290 0.51 15.29 -22.94
CA LYS A 290 0.42 16.73 -22.69
C LYS A 290 -1.02 17.18 -22.44
N GLN A 291 -1.99 16.69 -23.23
CA GLN A 291 -3.38 17.07 -23.07
C GLN A 291 -3.93 16.53 -21.75
N ASP A 292 -3.62 15.29 -21.41
CA ASP A 292 -4.04 14.66 -20.14
C ASP A 292 -3.43 15.39 -18.95
N LEU A 293 -2.13 15.74 -19.01
CA LEU A 293 -1.48 16.55 -17.98
C LEU A 293 -2.16 17.92 -17.80
N LEU A 294 -2.45 18.62 -18.89
CA LEU A 294 -3.10 19.93 -18.82
C LEU A 294 -4.50 19.83 -18.24
N ASN A 295 -5.25 18.80 -18.61
CA ASN A 295 -6.57 18.53 -18.04
C ASN A 295 -6.47 18.24 -16.53
N ASP A 296 -5.52 17.39 -16.10
CA ASP A 296 -5.30 17.05 -14.69
C ASP A 296 -4.86 18.28 -13.87
N LEU A 297 -4.06 19.18 -14.44
CA LEU A 297 -3.66 20.44 -13.81
C LEU A 297 -4.86 21.39 -13.67
N GLU A 298 -5.70 21.53 -14.71
CA GLU A 298 -6.90 22.36 -14.70
C GLU A 298 -7.97 21.83 -13.75
N GLU A 299 -8.15 20.52 -13.67
CA GLU A 299 -9.09 19.85 -12.76
C GLU A 299 -8.64 19.84 -11.30
N GLY A 300 -7.38 20.24 -11.01
CA GLY A 300 -6.82 20.23 -9.67
C GLY A 300 -6.50 18.83 -9.13
N ASN A 301 -6.24 17.87 -10.03
CA ASN A 301 -5.87 16.50 -9.65
C ASN A 301 -4.45 16.42 -9.05
N PHE A 302 -3.61 17.44 -9.25
CA PHE A 302 -2.33 17.57 -8.56
C PHE A 302 -2.46 18.43 -7.31
N ILE A 303 -2.09 17.88 -6.17
CA ILE A 303 -2.14 18.55 -4.86
C ILE A 303 -0.72 18.82 -4.39
N VAL A 304 -0.43 20.06 -4.04
CA VAL A 304 0.83 20.43 -3.40
C VAL A 304 0.74 20.14 -1.90
N CYS A 305 1.67 19.34 -1.42
CA CYS A 305 1.85 19.01 -0.01
C CYS A 305 3.17 19.60 0.49
N LEU A 306 3.27 19.85 1.78
CA LEU A 306 4.48 20.38 2.41
C LEU A 306 5.13 19.32 3.32
N VAL A 307 6.46 19.25 3.26
CA VAL A 307 7.29 18.46 4.18
C VAL A 307 8.10 19.44 5.03
N PRO A 308 7.98 19.43 6.37
CA PRO A 308 8.66 20.38 7.23
C PRO A 308 10.19 20.19 7.20
N LYS A 309 10.93 21.31 7.11
CA LYS A 309 12.37 21.41 7.40
C LYS A 309 12.53 21.86 8.84
N ILE A 310 13.16 21.05 9.67
CA ILE A 310 13.33 21.30 11.10
C ILE A 310 14.75 21.76 11.37
N ASP A 311 14.92 22.87 12.06
CA ASP A 311 16.22 23.29 12.60
C ASP A 311 16.66 22.29 13.66
N VAL A 312 17.81 21.66 13.45
CA VAL A 312 18.30 20.52 14.25
C VAL A 312 18.56 20.95 15.71
N ARG A 313 18.99 22.19 15.95
CA ARG A 313 19.34 22.70 17.29
C ARG A 313 18.12 23.15 18.10
N THR A 314 17.12 23.74 17.42
CA THR A 314 15.95 24.30 18.11
C THR A 314 14.75 23.38 18.11
N GLY A 315 14.72 22.38 17.22
CA GLY A 315 13.59 21.48 17.00
C GLY A 315 12.37 22.18 16.38
N LYS A 316 12.50 23.44 15.92
CA LYS A 316 11.41 24.22 15.33
C LYS A 316 11.40 24.11 13.81
N VAL A 317 10.21 24.26 13.22
CA VAL A 317 10.09 24.39 11.77
C VAL A 317 10.78 25.68 11.32
N SER A 318 11.62 25.58 10.30
CA SER A 318 12.39 26.69 9.74
C SER A 318 12.24 26.80 8.21
N GLY A 319 11.45 25.93 7.62
CA GLY A 319 11.13 25.91 6.20
C GLY A 319 10.26 24.74 5.85
N ALA A 320 9.95 24.59 4.58
CA ALA A 320 9.23 23.44 4.04
C ALA A 320 9.73 23.07 2.63
N GLU A 321 9.50 21.83 2.23
CA GLU A 321 9.66 21.39 0.84
C GLU A 321 8.28 21.13 0.25
N ALA A 322 7.98 21.72 -0.89
CA ALA A 322 6.78 21.46 -1.65
C ALA A 322 6.96 20.19 -2.48
N VAL A 323 6.10 19.23 -2.24
CA VAL A 323 6.06 17.97 -2.98
C VAL A 323 4.68 17.77 -3.57
N VAL A 324 4.62 17.28 -4.79
CA VAL A 324 3.34 17.03 -5.47
C VAL A 324 2.79 15.67 -5.09
N ARG A 325 1.44 15.59 -4.99
CA ARG A 325 0.67 14.35 -4.90
C ARG A 325 -0.40 14.38 -5.99
N TYR A 326 -0.75 13.20 -6.48
CA TYR A 326 -1.83 13.07 -7.46
C TYR A 326 -3.08 12.55 -6.78
N HIS A 327 -4.20 13.25 -6.96
CA HIS A 327 -5.50 12.84 -6.45
C HIS A 327 -6.25 12.06 -7.51
N HIS A 328 -6.16 10.75 -7.41
CA HIS A 328 -6.90 9.85 -8.28
C HIS A 328 -8.33 9.69 -7.76
N LYS A 329 -9.33 9.75 -8.65
CA LYS A 329 -10.76 9.71 -8.29
C LYS A 329 -11.16 8.46 -7.50
N ASP A 330 -10.51 7.32 -7.77
CA ASP A 330 -10.86 6.01 -7.19
C ASP A 330 -9.93 5.56 -6.04
N ILE A 331 -8.67 6.02 -6.03
CA ILE A 331 -7.63 5.54 -5.08
C ILE A 331 -7.26 6.62 -4.04
N GLY A 332 -7.73 7.86 -4.24
CA GLY A 332 -7.37 8.99 -3.37
C GLY A 332 -5.98 9.56 -3.67
N ILE A 333 -5.29 10.08 -2.64
CA ILE A 333 -4.01 10.77 -2.79
C ILE A 333 -2.88 9.74 -2.96
N VAL A 334 -2.22 9.76 -4.12
CA VAL A 334 -1.12 8.87 -4.47
C VAL A 334 0.16 9.65 -4.80
N ASN A 335 1.30 8.98 -4.70
CA ASN A 335 2.56 9.56 -5.15
C ASN A 335 2.63 9.52 -6.70
N PRO A 336 2.92 10.64 -7.37
CA PRO A 336 2.94 10.71 -8.83
C PRO A 336 4.22 10.18 -9.50
N GLY A 337 5.05 9.38 -8.83
CA GLY A 337 6.38 9.01 -9.31
C GLY A 337 6.45 8.50 -10.74
N ARG A 338 5.53 7.59 -11.14
CA ARG A 338 5.47 7.13 -12.53
C ARG A 338 5.10 8.24 -13.51
N TYR A 339 4.17 9.10 -13.09
CA TYR A 339 3.76 10.25 -13.87
C TYR A 339 4.94 11.22 -14.04
N LEU A 340 5.71 11.46 -12.96
CA LEU A 340 6.92 12.29 -13.00
C LEU A 340 7.96 11.74 -13.97
N ASN A 341 8.26 10.42 -13.90
CA ASN A 341 9.19 9.76 -14.82
C ASN A 341 8.74 9.89 -16.27
N LEU A 342 7.44 9.70 -16.54
CA LEU A 342 6.86 9.85 -17.87
C LEU A 342 6.97 11.30 -18.38
N LEU A 343 6.70 12.29 -17.52
CA LEU A 343 6.84 13.71 -17.87
C LEU A 343 8.30 14.09 -18.14
N GLU A 344 9.25 13.49 -17.42
CA GLU A 344 10.67 13.69 -17.63
C GLU A 344 11.13 13.10 -18.98
N GLU A 345 10.74 11.85 -19.28
CA GLU A 345 11.00 11.17 -20.55
C GLU A 345 10.39 11.92 -21.77
N THR A 346 9.20 12.49 -21.58
CA THR A 346 8.48 13.26 -22.61
C THR A 346 8.82 14.76 -22.63
N ARG A 347 9.69 15.22 -21.72
CA ARG A 347 10.09 16.63 -21.57
C ARG A 347 8.93 17.57 -21.21
N LEU A 348 7.91 17.06 -20.56
CA LEU A 348 6.73 17.81 -20.10
C LEU A 348 6.80 18.22 -18.64
N SER A 349 7.85 17.86 -17.89
CA SER A 349 8.03 18.18 -16.46
C SER A 349 7.86 19.65 -16.16
N HIS A 350 8.24 20.54 -17.07
CA HIS A 350 8.16 21.99 -16.88
C HIS A 350 6.74 22.51 -16.67
N TYR A 351 5.69 21.82 -17.14
CA TYR A 351 4.31 22.19 -16.84
C TYR A 351 3.97 21.95 -15.38
N LEU A 352 4.35 20.77 -14.85
CA LEU A 352 4.09 20.41 -13.46
C LEU A 352 4.96 21.21 -12.49
N ASP A 353 6.26 21.34 -12.77
CA ASP A 353 7.19 22.08 -11.92
C ASP A 353 6.77 23.55 -11.80
N LEU A 354 6.36 24.19 -12.90
CA LEU A 354 5.82 25.55 -12.90
C LEU A 354 4.48 25.65 -12.16
N TYR A 355 3.61 24.64 -12.28
CA TYR A 355 2.37 24.58 -11.52
C TYR A 355 2.64 24.54 -10.01
N VAL A 356 3.54 23.65 -9.56
CA VAL A 356 3.93 23.59 -8.13
C VAL A 356 4.55 24.91 -7.68
N PHE A 357 5.40 25.50 -8.49
CA PHE A 357 6.02 26.81 -8.20
C PHE A 357 4.98 27.91 -8.09
N GLU A 358 3.99 27.96 -8.99
CA GLU A 358 2.88 28.92 -8.92
C GLU A 358 2.02 28.73 -7.67
N GLU A 359 1.71 27.48 -7.29
CA GLU A 359 0.96 27.18 -6.06
C GLU A 359 1.73 27.61 -4.79
N VAL A 360 3.05 27.44 -4.78
CA VAL A 360 3.90 27.94 -3.68
C VAL A 360 3.91 29.46 -3.64
N CYS A 361 4.03 30.15 -4.80
CA CYS A 361 3.94 31.61 -4.85
C CYS A 361 2.60 32.12 -4.33
N ARG A 362 1.49 31.46 -4.72
CA ARG A 362 0.14 31.79 -4.25
C ARG A 362 0.00 31.58 -2.73
N THR A 363 0.57 30.51 -2.22
CA THR A 363 0.57 30.17 -0.80
C THR A 363 1.36 31.20 0.02
N LEU A 364 2.56 31.53 -0.40
CA LEU A 364 3.40 32.53 0.29
C LEU A 364 2.76 33.93 0.28
N HIS A 365 2.17 34.35 -0.85
CA HIS A 365 1.40 35.59 -0.89
C HIS A 365 0.21 35.57 0.08
N ARG A 366 -0.53 34.47 0.16
CA ARG A 366 -1.63 34.33 1.11
C ARG A 366 -1.14 34.40 2.55
N TRP A 367 -0.03 33.74 2.91
CA TRP A 367 0.56 33.81 4.25
C TRP A 367 0.93 35.25 4.63
N GLU A 368 1.50 36.01 3.70
CA GLU A 368 1.79 37.43 3.91
C GLU A 368 0.53 38.26 4.15
N VAL A 369 -0.49 38.11 3.29
CA VAL A 369 -1.76 38.85 3.39
C VAL A 369 -2.51 38.51 4.68
N GLU A 370 -2.44 37.27 5.15
CA GLU A 370 -3.09 36.79 6.37
C GLU A 370 -2.22 37.01 7.63
N ASP A 371 -1.09 37.71 7.52
CA ASP A 371 -0.14 37.97 8.61
C ASP A 371 0.34 36.69 9.33
N MET A 372 0.53 35.62 8.56
CA MET A 372 1.01 34.32 9.06
C MET A 372 2.55 34.33 9.14
N PRO A 373 3.14 33.49 10.03
CA PRO A 373 4.60 33.31 10.06
C PRO A 373 5.14 32.90 8.71
N MET A 374 6.06 33.68 8.15
CA MET A 374 6.71 33.41 6.87
C MET A 374 7.90 32.50 7.05
N ILE A 375 7.95 31.40 6.29
CA ILE A 375 9.05 30.45 6.22
C ILE A 375 9.44 30.17 4.78
N PRO A 376 10.71 29.85 4.49
CA PRO A 376 11.13 29.45 3.15
C PRO A 376 10.47 28.16 2.68
N VAL A 377 10.02 28.13 1.42
CA VAL A 377 9.46 26.94 0.79
C VAL A 377 10.29 26.60 -0.45
N SER A 378 10.81 25.38 -0.50
CA SER A 378 11.55 24.89 -1.67
C SER A 378 10.66 24.12 -2.62
N VAL A 379 10.97 24.26 -3.92
CA VAL A 379 10.30 23.55 -5.02
C VAL A 379 11.35 22.78 -5.83
N ASN A 380 11.07 21.54 -6.10
CA ASN A 380 11.92 20.69 -6.96
C ASN A 380 11.75 21.05 -8.44
N PHE A 381 12.86 21.17 -9.14
CA PHE A 381 12.88 21.35 -10.60
C PHE A 381 13.65 20.21 -11.27
N ALA A 382 12.96 19.48 -12.15
CA ALA A 382 13.60 18.44 -12.95
C ALA A 382 14.67 19.03 -13.88
N GLY A 383 15.74 18.28 -14.15
CA GLY A 383 16.79 18.71 -15.08
C GLY A 383 16.25 19.02 -16.49
N ALA A 384 15.22 18.29 -16.93
CA ALA A 384 14.52 18.58 -18.19
C ALA A 384 13.83 19.95 -18.17
N THR A 385 13.25 20.36 -17.04
CA THR A 385 12.64 21.67 -16.84
C THR A 385 13.67 22.80 -16.88
N LEU A 386 14.82 22.62 -16.22
CA LEU A 386 15.88 23.62 -16.16
C LEU A 386 16.51 23.89 -17.54
N ARG A 387 16.42 22.93 -18.48
CA ARG A 387 16.84 23.10 -19.87
C ARG A 387 15.82 23.83 -20.75
N HIS A 388 14.59 23.98 -20.26
CA HIS A 388 13.56 24.64 -21.06
C HIS A 388 13.86 26.13 -21.23
N GLU A 389 13.87 26.58 -22.49
CA GLU A 389 14.15 27.99 -22.80
C GLU A 389 13.15 28.93 -22.10
N GLY A 390 13.66 29.99 -21.48
CA GLY A 390 12.82 30.96 -20.76
C GLY A 390 12.25 30.50 -19.44
N ILE A 391 12.70 29.35 -18.87
CA ILE A 391 12.17 28.85 -17.60
C ILE A 391 12.39 29.84 -16.45
N VAL A 392 13.56 30.44 -16.37
CA VAL A 392 13.88 31.41 -15.33
C VAL A 392 13.01 32.67 -15.47
N ASP A 393 12.76 33.13 -16.69
CA ASP A 393 11.89 34.30 -16.93
C ASP A 393 10.46 34.02 -16.52
N LYS A 394 9.96 32.79 -16.73
CA LYS A 394 8.63 32.37 -16.26
C LYS A 394 8.56 32.33 -14.73
N MET A 395 9.60 31.85 -14.07
CA MET A 395 9.69 31.86 -12.59
C MET A 395 9.64 33.28 -12.06
N LEU A 396 10.46 34.19 -12.59
CA LEU A 396 10.50 35.60 -12.20
C LEU A 396 9.16 36.30 -12.46
N PHE A 397 8.51 36.00 -13.58
CA PHE A 397 7.16 36.49 -13.87
C PHE A 397 6.13 36.04 -12.81
N LEU A 398 6.18 34.77 -12.34
CA LEU A 398 5.28 34.28 -11.29
C LEU A 398 5.55 34.96 -9.96
N ILE A 399 6.80 35.18 -9.59
CA ILE A 399 7.20 35.92 -8.39
C ILE A 399 6.63 37.34 -8.39
N GLU A 400 6.78 38.04 -9.53
CA GLU A 400 6.24 39.38 -9.71
C GLU A 400 4.70 39.39 -9.69
N LYS A 401 4.06 38.44 -10.37
CA LYS A 401 2.61 38.28 -10.44
C LYS A 401 1.96 38.15 -9.05
N TYR A 402 2.58 37.40 -8.15
CA TYR A 402 2.08 37.14 -6.81
C TYR A 402 2.72 38.01 -5.73
N HIS A 403 3.62 38.94 -6.10
CA HIS A 403 4.33 39.85 -5.20
C HIS A 403 5.06 39.13 -4.06
N VAL A 404 5.70 37.98 -4.35
CA VAL A 404 6.36 37.15 -3.33
C VAL A 404 7.77 37.67 -3.06
N PHE A 405 8.16 37.70 -1.77
CA PHE A 405 9.54 37.97 -1.38
C PHE A 405 10.44 36.78 -1.72
N CYS A 406 11.43 37.01 -2.58
CA CYS A 406 12.33 35.95 -3.09
C CYS A 406 13.07 35.19 -1.97
N GLU A 407 13.29 35.81 -0.82
CA GLU A 407 13.95 35.19 0.34
C GLU A 407 13.17 34.00 0.94
N TYR A 408 11.88 33.87 0.64
CA TYR A 408 11.04 32.74 1.04
C TYR A 408 10.87 31.70 -0.08
N LEU A 409 11.55 31.86 -1.19
CA LEU A 409 11.55 30.89 -2.29
C LEU A 409 12.90 30.20 -2.42
N GLU A 410 12.86 28.88 -2.53
CA GLU A 410 14.02 28.04 -2.76
C GLU A 410 13.75 27.10 -3.94
N VAL A 411 14.75 26.86 -4.78
CA VAL A 411 14.69 25.94 -5.91
C VAL A 411 15.64 24.79 -5.66
N GLU A 412 15.12 23.58 -5.61
CA GLU A 412 15.92 22.37 -5.48
C GLU A 412 16.29 21.84 -6.86
N VAL A 413 17.58 21.63 -7.09
CA VAL A 413 18.15 21.15 -8.36
C VAL A 413 19.03 19.93 -8.09
N SER A 414 18.98 18.93 -8.97
CA SER A 414 19.77 17.70 -8.84
C SER A 414 20.69 17.51 -10.04
N GLU A 415 21.90 16.97 -9.76
CA GLU A 415 22.84 16.52 -10.79
C GLU A 415 22.40 15.18 -11.40
N SER A 416 21.70 14.33 -10.62
CA SER A 416 21.31 12.97 -11.03
C SER A 416 20.09 12.96 -11.96
N GLY A 417 20.08 12.03 -12.93
CA GLY A 417 18.92 11.74 -13.78
C GLY A 417 18.74 12.67 -15.00
N SER A 418 19.60 13.66 -15.20
CA SER A 418 19.50 14.58 -16.34
C SER A 418 20.65 14.41 -17.33
N ASP A 419 20.36 14.50 -18.66
CA ASP A 419 21.38 14.74 -19.68
C ASP A 419 22.04 16.15 -19.57
N MET A 420 21.82 16.83 -18.46
CA MET A 420 22.34 18.17 -18.18
C MET A 420 23.76 18.07 -17.66
N ASN A 421 24.70 18.71 -18.34
CA ASN A 421 26.06 18.77 -17.84
C ASN A 421 26.19 19.77 -16.66
N GLN A 422 27.26 19.64 -15.88
CA GLN A 422 27.49 20.45 -14.68
C GLN A 422 27.62 21.95 -14.99
N GLU A 423 28.21 22.33 -16.14
CA GLU A 423 28.36 23.73 -16.55
C GLU A 423 26.97 24.38 -16.81
N MET A 424 26.07 23.66 -17.47
CA MET A 424 24.73 24.15 -17.77
C MET A 424 23.90 24.30 -16.49
N LEU A 425 24.03 23.34 -15.54
CA LEU A 425 23.40 23.43 -14.24
C LEU A 425 23.90 24.64 -13.45
N ALA A 426 25.21 24.87 -13.43
CA ALA A 426 25.84 26.01 -12.79
C ALA A 426 25.40 27.34 -13.42
N GLU A 427 25.30 27.43 -14.74
CA GLU A 427 24.81 28.62 -15.44
C GLU A 427 23.35 28.92 -15.10
N THR A 428 22.49 27.91 -15.11
CA THR A 428 21.08 28.08 -14.78
C THR A 428 20.89 28.47 -13.31
N SER A 429 21.61 27.83 -12.39
CA SER A 429 21.66 28.19 -10.98
C SER A 429 22.06 29.66 -10.79
N SER A 430 23.11 30.12 -11.46
CA SER A 430 23.54 31.52 -11.43
C SER A 430 22.45 32.49 -11.89
N LYS A 431 21.67 32.13 -12.92
CA LYS A 431 20.54 32.95 -13.39
C LYS A 431 19.43 33.03 -12.37
N ILE A 432 19.07 31.90 -11.71
CA ILE A 432 18.06 31.84 -10.65
C ILE A 432 18.49 32.72 -9.46
N ARG A 433 19.75 32.57 -9.00
CA ARG A 433 20.28 33.35 -7.88
C ARG A 433 20.38 34.85 -8.16
N LYS A 434 20.63 35.27 -9.42
CA LYS A 434 20.54 36.68 -9.84
C LYS A 434 19.15 37.27 -9.69
N GLY A 435 18.10 36.43 -9.72
CA GLY A 435 16.73 36.78 -9.37
C GLY A 435 16.46 36.80 -7.85
N ASN A 436 17.48 36.67 -7.01
CA ASN A 436 17.42 36.60 -5.55
C ASN A 436 16.66 35.38 -5.02
N VAL A 437 16.45 34.34 -5.83
CA VAL A 437 15.88 33.06 -5.42
C VAL A 437 17.01 32.13 -4.95
N ARG A 438 16.86 31.49 -3.81
CA ARG A 438 17.86 30.56 -3.27
C ARG A 438 17.87 29.25 -4.05
N VAL A 439 19.06 28.69 -4.23
CA VAL A 439 19.25 27.41 -4.90
C VAL A 439 19.80 26.37 -3.94
N ILE A 440 19.17 25.20 -3.90
CA ILE A 440 19.57 24.06 -3.09
C ILE A 440 20.04 22.95 -4.02
N LEU A 441 21.24 22.42 -3.80
CA LEU A 441 21.73 21.24 -4.49
C LEU A 441 21.18 19.99 -3.80
N ASP A 442 20.30 19.25 -4.48
CA ASP A 442 19.63 18.07 -3.92
C ASP A 442 20.33 16.74 -4.26
N HIS A 443 19.99 15.69 -3.52
CA HIS A 443 20.48 14.30 -3.67
C HIS A 443 22.00 14.15 -3.56
N PHE A 444 22.70 15.01 -2.82
CA PHE A 444 24.14 14.91 -2.68
C PHE A 444 24.56 13.68 -1.87
N GLY A 445 25.46 12.87 -2.44
CA GLY A 445 25.88 11.59 -1.87
C GLY A 445 25.13 10.38 -2.40
N ALA A 446 24.16 10.55 -3.31
CA ALA A 446 23.61 9.47 -4.11
C ALA A 446 24.65 8.93 -5.12
N LYS A 447 24.35 7.80 -5.79
CA LYS A 447 25.32 7.09 -6.65
C LYS A 447 26.00 7.95 -7.73
N ASP A 448 25.26 8.94 -8.25
CA ASP A 448 25.70 9.74 -9.42
C ASP A 448 26.14 11.16 -9.04
N SER A 449 26.26 11.49 -7.75
CA SER A 449 26.70 12.80 -7.28
C SER A 449 28.23 12.94 -7.35
N SER A 450 28.71 14.07 -7.88
CA SER A 450 30.13 14.38 -8.00
C SER A 450 30.55 15.55 -7.12
N PHE A 451 31.71 15.44 -6.46
CA PHE A 451 32.29 16.56 -5.71
C PHE A 451 32.69 17.75 -6.60
N SER A 452 32.88 17.55 -7.91
CA SER A 452 33.21 18.63 -8.85
C SER A 452 32.13 19.70 -8.91
N ILE A 453 30.85 19.36 -8.72
CA ILE A 453 29.74 20.31 -8.73
C ILE A 453 29.87 21.39 -7.65
N LEU A 454 30.42 21.04 -6.48
CA LEU A 454 30.64 21.99 -5.38
C LEU A 454 31.64 23.11 -5.71
N SER A 455 32.51 22.88 -6.69
CA SER A 455 33.48 23.86 -7.17
C SER A 455 32.98 24.66 -8.37
N LEU A 456 32.02 24.15 -9.11
CA LEU A 456 31.49 24.74 -10.33
C LEU A 456 30.24 25.57 -10.12
N MET A 457 29.39 25.18 -9.18
CA MET A 457 28.06 25.76 -8.97
C MET A 457 28.01 26.58 -7.69
N GLU A 458 27.42 27.76 -7.77
CA GLU A 458 27.02 28.52 -6.58
C GLU A 458 25.65 28.06 -6.11
N PHE A 459 25.54 27.75 -4.81
CA PHE A 459 24.31 27.32 -4.15
C PHE A 459 24.21 27.89 -2.74
N ASP A 460 22.98 27.97 -2.22
CA ASP A 460 22.70 28.52 -0.87
C ASP A 460 22.50 27.41 0.17
N GLY A 461 22.12 26.21 -0.28
CA GLY A 461 21.94 25.03 0.56
C GLY A 461 22.28 23.74 -0.17
N LEU A 462 22.58 22.69 0.60
CA LEU A 462 22.85 21.35 0.10
C LEU A 462 22.02 20.32 0.87
N LYS A 463 21.38 19.39 0.17
CA LYS A 463 20.57 18.35 0.75
C LYS A 463 21.28 17.01 0.67
N LEU A 464 21.62 16.45 1.83
CA LEU A 464 22.23 15.12 1.95
C LEU A 464 21.19 14.05 1.61
N ASP A 465 21.54 13.16 0.69
CA ASP A 465 20.66 12.05 0.31
C ASP A 465 20.46 11.05 1.46
N LYS A 466 19.28 10.45 1.50
CA LYS A 466 18.90 9.46 2.52
C LYS A 466 19.86 8.24 2.57
N SER A 467 20.57 7.93 1.50
CA SER A 467 21.55 6.84 1.49
C SER A 467 22.72 7.08 2.46
N LEU A 468 23.06 8.35 2.72
CA LEU A 468 24.07 8.73 3.72
C LEU A 468 23.44 8.79 5.14
N THR A 469 22.22 9.23 5.27
CA THR A 469 21.57 9.44 6.58
C THR A 469 20.98 8.16 7.18
N SER A 470 20.49 7.23 6.35
CA SER A 470 19.82 6.00 6.82
C SER A 470 20.70 5.12 7.72
N ASN A 471 22.00 5.05 7.49
CA ASN A 471 22.94 4.24 8.27
C ASN A 471 23.87 5.08 9.16
N ILE A 472 23.58 6.36 9.35
CA ILE A 472 24.52 7.29 9.99
C ILE A 472 24.82 6.94 11.45
N VAL A 473 23.90 6.29 12.17
CA VAL A 473 24.10 5.86 13.57
C VAL A 473 25.14 4.74 13.67
N ALA A 474 25.05 3.75 12.79
CA ALA A 474 25.88 2.53 12.86
C ALA A 474 27.16 2.60 12.00
N ASN A 475 27.24 3.55 11.06
CA ASN A 475 28.32 3.62 10.07
C ASN A 475 29.20 4.86 10.24
N THR A 476 30.34 4.67 10.92
CA THR A 476 31.34 5.73 11.13
C THR A 476 31.84 6.38 9.82
N ARG A 477 31.91 5.62 8.71
CA ARG A 477 32.31 6.19 7.42
C ARG A 477 31.26 7.17 6.90
N SER A 478 29.96 6.87 7.04
CA SER A 478 28.88 7.78 6.70
C SER A 478 28.96 9.06 7.54
N GLN A 479 29.28 8.96 8.83
CA GLN A 479 29.50 10.13 9.70
C GLN A 479 30.66 10.99 9.23
N ILE A 480 31.81 10.37 8.88
CA ILE A 480 32.97 11.10 8.37
C ILE A 480 32.64 11.83 7.07
N VAL A 481 31.95 11.18 6.14
CA VAL A 481 31.57 11.79 4.86
C VAL A 481 30.58 12.93 5.08
N ALA A 482 29.53 12.71 5.87
CA ALA A 482 28.55 13.75 6.20
C ALA A 482 29.22 14.96 6.87
N LYS A 483 30.12 14.72 7.85
CA LYS A 483 30.89 15.78 8.51
C LYS A 483 31.72 16.58 7.53
N ALA A 484 32.44 15.92 6.62
CA ALA A 484 33.26 16.60 5.62
C ALA A 484 32.40 17.48 4.70
N VAL A 485 31.24 17.01 4.26
CA VAL A 485 30.32 17.79 3.44
C VAL A 485 29.75 18.98 4.20
N ILE A 486 29.33 18.80 5.45
CA ILE A 486 28.87 19.88 6.32
C ILE A 486 29.94 20.98 6.49
N ASP A 487 31.19 20.58 6.73
CA ASP A 487 32.30 21.51 6.92
C ASP A 487 32.65 22.26 5.61
N ILE A 488 32.58 21.59 4.45
CA ILE A 488 32.74 22.23 3.14
C ILE A 488 31.63 23.27 2.92
N CYS A 489 30.35 22.88 3.09
CA CYS A 489 29.23 23.78 2.89
C CYS A 489 29.32 25.02 3.80
N ARG A 490 29.71 24.83 5.07
CA ARG A 490 29.94 25.95 6.01
C ARG A 490 31.02 26.92 5.51
N GLN A 491 32.12 26.41 4.93
CA GLN A 491 33.16 27.27 4.34
C GLN A 491 32.69 28.00 3.08
N LEU A 492 31.76 27.39 2.32
CA LEU A 492 31.14 27.99 1.14
C LEU A 492 29.99 28.94 1.49
N GLY A 493 29.60 29.07 2.78
CA GLY A 493 28.49 29.90 3.22
C GLY A 493 27.11 29.29 2.93
N ALA A 494 27.04 27.98 2.68
CA ALA A 494 25.82 27.23 2.42
C ALA A 494 25.39 26.40 3.64
N TYR A 495 24.08 26.28 3.85
CA TYR A 495 23.51 25.41 4.88
C TYR A 495 23.30 23.97 4.39
N VAL A 496 23.19 23.04 5.33
CA VAL A 496 22.99 21.60 5.01
C VAL A 496 21.69 21.08 5.57
N ILE A 497 20.93 20.38 4.72
CA ILE A 497 19.69 19.69 5.07
C ILE A 497 19.95 18.18 5.03
N ALA A 498 19.67 17.45 6.10
CA ALA A 498 19.71 15.99 6.10
C ALA A 498 18.34 15.42 5.72
N SER A 499 18.27 14.67 4.61
CA SER A 499 17.05 14.03 4.12
C SER A 499 16.89 12.61 4.67
N GLY A 500 15.65 12.16 4.85
CA GLY A 500 15.33 10.77 5.24
C GLY A 500 15.63 10.45 6.70
N VAL A 501 15.51 11.41 7.61
CA VAL A 501 15.66 11.20 9.05
C VAL A 501 14.40 10.51 9.60
N GLU A 502 14.56 9.29 10.13
CA GLU A 502 13.46 8.44 10.58
C GLU A 502 13.49 8.20 12.10
N THR A 503 14.65 8.38 12.75
CA THR A 503 14.82 8.09 14.18
C THR A 503 15.48 9.26 14.93
N GLN A 504 15.22 9.33 16.26
CA GLN A 504 15.84 10.33 17.13
C GLN A 504 17.37 10.16 17.20
N ASP A 505 17.87 8.92 17.14
CA ASP A 505 19.32 8.66 17.17
C ASP A 505 20.02 9.22 15.93
N GLN A 506 19.38 9.15 14.74
CA GLN A 506 19.90 9.79 13.53
C GLN A 506 19.97 11.32 13.72
N LEU A 507 18.91 11.92 14.27
CA LEU A 507 18.88 13.35 14.53
C LEU A 507 19.98 13.80 15.50
N ASN A 508 20.19 13.05 16.58
CA ASN A 508 21.22 13.35 17.58
C ASN A 508 22.63 13.32 16.95
N VAL A 509 22.92 12.30 16.11
CA VAL A 509 24.20 12.24 15.39
C VAL A 509 24.37 13.41 14.42
N LEU A 510 23.32 13.79 13.70
CA LEU A 510 23.35 14.94 12.77
C LEU A 510 23.57 16.26 13.50
N GLU A 511 23.02 16.44 14.70
CA GLU A 511 23.27 17.58 15.59
C GLU A 511 24.75 17.64 16.00
N GLU A 512 25.32 16.53 16.46
CA GLU A 512 26.74 16.42 16.82
C GLU A 512 27.67 16.73 15.64
N LEU A 513 27.29 16.33 14.42
CA LEU A 513 28.02 16.64 13.20
C LEU A 513 27.88 18.11 12.78
N GLY A 514 26.93 18.84 13.35
CA GLY A 514 26.67 20.26 13.08
C GLY A 514 25.85 20.50 11.80
N CYS A 515 24.93 19.59 11.47
CA CYS A 515 23.94 19.78 10.41
C CYS A 515 22.96 20.89 10.81
N ASP A 516 22.50 21.68 9.84
CA ASP A 516 21.63 22.82 10.11
C ASP A 516 20.16 22.40 10.19
N PHE A 517 19.69 21.64 9.20
CA PHE A 517 18.29 21.24 9.08
C PHE A 517 18.15 19.75 8.86
N ALA A 518 16.99 19.20 9.23
CA ALA A 518 16.63 17.82 9.02
C ALA A 518 15.20 17.69 8.48
N GLN A 519 14.98 16.69 7.63
CA GLN A 519 13.72 16.31 7.03
C GLN A 519 13.51 14.80 7.06
N GLY A 520 12.30 14.33 7.30
CA GLY A 520 11.99 12.90 7.24
C GLY A 520 10.79 12.48 8.06
N ALA A 521 10.53 11.16 8.06
CA ALA A 521 9.37 10.57 8.71
C ALA A 521 9.34 10.74 10.24
N LEU A 522 10.49 11.03 10.85
CA LEU A 522 10.58 11.38 12.28
C LEU A 522 9.69 12.59 12.62
N PHE A 523 9.62 13.57 11.74
CA PHE A 523 8.87 14.81 11.98
C PHE A 523 7.48 14.75 11.39
N ASN A 524 7.38 14.48 10.08
CA ASN A 524 6.11 14.28 9.40
C ASN A 524 6.30 13.68 7.99
N LYS A 525 5.26 12.97 7.52
CA LYS A 525 5.10 12.67 6.09
C LYS A 525 4.57 13.92 5.38
N PRO A 526 4.59 13.99 4.04
CA PRO A 526 3.95 15.08 3.30
C PRO A 526 2.50 15.29 3.73
N ILE A 527 2.15 16.53 4.10
CA ILE A 527 0.81 16.94 4.52
C ILE A 527 0.31 18.09 3.65
N THR A 528 -1.01 18.26 3.55
CA THR A 528 -1.58 19.38 2.78
C THR A 528 -1.17 20.73 3.38
N ILE A 529 -1.20 21.79 2.57
CA ILE A 529 -0.83 23.14 2.98
C ILE A 529 -1.65 23.57 4.21
N GLU A 530 -2.96 23.32 4.20
CA GLU A 530 -3.85 23.69 5.32
C GLU A 530 -3.49 22.95 6.62
N THR A 531 -3.14 21.66 6.51
CA THR A 531 -2.71 20.86 7.67
C THR A 531 -1.37 21.37 8.21
N PHE A 532 -0.46 21.75 7.30
CA PHE A 532 0.83 22.32 7.66
C PHE A 532 0.68 23.65 8.40
N GLU A 533 -0.17 24.55 7.92
CA GLU A 533 -0.47 25.83 8.53
C GLU A 533 -0.99 25.68 9.96
N VAL A 534 -1.99 24.82 10.15
CA VAL A 534 -2.56 24.57 11.48
C VAL A 534 -1.53 24.02 12.44
N ARG A 535 -0.63 23.15 11.96
CA ARG A 535 0.31 22.42 12.81
C ARG A 535 1.57 23.21 13.15
N TYR A 536 2.03 24.07 12.26
CA TYR A 536 3.35 24.69 12.35
C TYR A 536 3.36 26.22 12.30
N LEU A 537 2.30 26.86 11.82
CA LEU A 537 2.25 28.31 11.63
C LEU A 537 1.19 29.01 12.48
N LYS A 538 0.17 28.31 12.97
CA LYS A 538 -0.97 28.88 13.73
C LYS A 538 -0.91 28.61 15.24
N GLU A 539 0.23 28.11 15.74
CA GLU A 539 0.46 27.97 17.19
C GLU A 539 0.90 29.28 17.86
#